data_1a951a84c67713884938f6519e2806d8
#
_entry.id   1a951a84c67713884938f6519e2806d8
#
_cell.length_a   1.000
_cell.length_b   1.000
_cell.length_c   1.000
_cell.angle_alpha   90.00
_cell.angle_beta   90.00
_cell.angle_gamma   90.00
#
_symmetry.space_group_name_H-M   'P 1'
#
loop_
_entity.id
_entity.type
_entity.pdbx_description
1 polymer ?
#
loop_
_entity_poly.entity_id
_entity_poly.type
_entity_poly.pdbx_seq_one_letter_code
_entity_poly.pdbx_strand_id
1 'polypeptide(L)'
;MTDDAARHAMKMAKKKAARDKIMATKTDEKGLVIVHTGKGKGKSSAAFNMIFRHIAHERKSAVVQFIKGGMSTGERDLIISHFSELCAFHTMGEGFTWETQDKNRDTEMAQAAWAKAKELILDESNHMVLLDEINIALRYDYIDISDVVAFLQNEKPFMTHVVLTGRNADASLIEMADLVTEMELVKHPFRSGIKAQIGVEF
;
A
#
# COMPACT_ATOMS: atom_id res chain seq x y z
N MET A 1 -14.42 -32.48 34.06
CA MET A 1 -13.61 -31.36 33.52
C MET A 1 -12.66 -30.93 34.61
N THR A 2 -11.38 -30.88 34.37
CA THR A 2 -10.39 -30.45 35.37
C THR A 2 -10.62 -28.96 35.72
N ASP A 3 -10.37 -28.55 36.94
CA ASP A 3 -10.51 -27.18 37.48
C ASP A 3 -9.83 -26.13 36.54
N ASP A 4 -8.76 -26.52 35.88
CA ASP A 4 -8.01 -25.70 34.92
C ASP A 4 -8.82 -25.42 33.63
N ALA A 5 -9.56 -26.41 33.11
CA ALA A 5 -10.40 -26.21 31.92
C ALA A 5 -11.59 -25.25 32.21
N ALA A 6 -12.18 -25.36 33.42
CA ALA A 6 -13.25 -24.44 33.82
C ALA A 6 -12.73 -23.01 34.00
N ARG A 7 -11.58 -22.83 34.60
CA ARG A 7 -10.91 -21.53 34.77
C ARG A 7 -10.53 -20.90 33.43
N HIS A 8 -9.99 -21.69 32.49
CA HIS A 8 -9.70 -21.23 31.13
C HIS A 8 -10.96 -20.80 30.41
N ALA A 9 -12.05 -21.56 30.45
CA ALA A 9 -13.32 -21.20 29.81
C ALA A 9 -13.89 -19.89 30.35
N MET A 10 -13.88 -19.69 31.68
CA MET A 10 -14.30 -18.41 32.29
C MET A 10 -13.43 -17.22 31.83
N LYS A 11 -12.11 -17.39 31.72
CA LYS A 11 -11.19 -16.35 31.23
C LYS A 11 -11.49 -15.99 29.78
N MET A 12 -11.75 -16.99 28.94
CA MET A 12 -12.09 -16.75 27.51
C MET A 12 -13.46 -16.09 27.37
N ALA A 13 -14.45 -16.48 28.15
CA ALA A 13 -15.78 -15.83 28.15
C ALA A 13 -15.68 -14.34 28.54
N LYS A 14 -14.90 -14.00 29.58
CA LYS A 14 -14.65 -12.60 29.95
C LYS A 14 -13.95 -11.81 28.84
N LYS A 15 -12.93 -12.39 28.20
CA LYS A 15 -12.25 -11.74 27.05
C LYS A 15 -13.19 -11.53 25.87
N LYS A 16 -14.03 -12.52 25.56
CA LYS A 16 -15.04 -12.41 24.50
C LYS A 16 -16.02 -11.29 24.80
N ALA A 17 -16.62 -11.26 25.99
CA ALA A 17 -17.57 -10.22 26.37
C ALA A 17 -16.97 -8.81 26.33
N ALA A 18 -15.71 -8.64 26.75
CA ALA A 18 -15.01 -7.37 26.65
C ALA A 18 -14.78 -6.96 25.18
N ARG A 19 -14.37 -7.92 24.34
CA ARG A 19 -14.21 -7.68 22.88
C ARG A 19 -15.54 -7.33 22.22
N ASP A 20 -16.61 -8.05 22.52
CA ASP A 20 -17.93 -7.80 21.94
C ASP A 20 -18.43 -6.37 22.27
N LYS A 21 -18.19 -5.89 23.50
CA LYS A 21 -18.47 -4.49 23.87
C LYS A 21 -17.68 -3.48 23.03
N ILE A 22 -16.38 -3.73 22.79
CA ILE A 22 -15.54 -2.86 21.95
C ILE A 22 -16.03 -2.91 20.51
N MET A 23 -16.35 -4.10 19.97
CA MET A 23 -16.83 -4.24 18.60
C MET A 23 -18.17 -3.53 18.38
N ALA A 24 -19.06 -3.56 19.35
CA ALA A 24 -20.36 -2.86 19.28
C ALA A 24 -20.24 -1.33 19.15
N THR A 25 -19.06 -0.75 19.47
CA THR A 25 -18.80 0.70 19.28
C THR A 25 -18.18 1.02 17.92
N LYS A 26 -17.89 0.03 17.08
CA LYS A 26 -17.26 0.22 15.76
C LYS A 26 -18.36 0.12 14.69
N THR A 27 -18.99 1.25 14.40
CA THR A 27 -20.15 1.35 13.50
C THR A 27 -19.87 2.09 12.21
N ASP A 28 -18.76 2.86 12.16
CA ASP A 28 -18.48 3.74 11.05
C ASP A 28 -17.62 3.03 9.97
N GLU A 29 -17.93 3.29 8.72
CA GLU A 29 -17.19 2.83 7.56
C GLU A 29 -16.70 4.03 6.75
N LYS A 30 -15.47 3.98 6.28
CA LYS A 30 -14.90 4.96 5.34
C LYS A 30 -13.76 4.34 4.53
N GLY A 31 -13.44 4.93 3.40
CA GLY A 31 -12.22 4.65 2.66
C GLY A 31 -10.98 5.14 3.43
N LEU A 32 -10.08 4.22 3.74
CA LEU A 32 -8.90 4.50 4.55
C LEU A 32 -7.73 4.98 3.70
N VAL A 33 -6.94 5.91 4.24
CA VAL A 33 -5.58 6.19 3.78
C VAL A 33 -4.62 5.33 4.58
N ILE A 34 -3.88 4.45 3.89
CA ILE A 34 -3.02 3.43 4.48
C ILE A 34 -1.60 3.66 4.00
N VAL A 35 -0.65 3.72 4.92
CA VAL A 35 0.77 3.92 4.62
C VAL A 35 1.59 2.71 5.07
N HIS A 36 2.28 2.07 4.13
CA HIS A 36 3.29 1.05 4.42
C HIS A 36 4.68 1.64 4.19
N THR A 37 5.44 1.80 5.26
CA THR A 37 6.78 2.41 5.22
C THR A 37 7.82 1.58 5.93
N GLY A 38 9.00 2.13 6.16
CA GLY A 38 10.12 1.48 6.86
C GLY A 38 11.16 0.85 5.94
N LYS A 39 12.28 0.43 6.54
CA LYS A 39 13.47 -0.11 5.84
C LYS A 39 13.33 -1.60 5.49
N GLY A 40 12.41 -2.31 6.16
CA GLY A 40 12.17 -3.74 5.98
C GLY A 40 11.45 -4.07 4.67
N LYS A 41 11.45 -5.34 4.34
CA LYS A 41 10.72 -5.93 3.21
C LYS A 41 9.23 -6.14 3.56
N GLY A 42 8.39 -6.27 2.51
CA GLY A 42 6.99 -6.65 2.65
C GLY A 42 5.99 -5.51 2.44
N LYS A 43 6.43 -4.26 2.24
CA LYS A 43 5.53 -3.11 2.00
C LYS A 43 4.61 -3.32 0.80
N SER A 44 5.19 -3.51 -0.37
CA SER A 44 4.44 -3.76 -1.61
C SER A 44 3.68 -5.09 -1.53
N SER A 45 4.30 -6.18 -1.02
CA SER A 45 3.62 -7.48 -0.87
C SER A 45 2.37 -7.39 0.02
N ALA A 46 2.41 -6.65 1.13
CA ALA A 46 1.24 -6.42 1.97
C ALA A 46 0.16 -5.61 1.24
N ALA A 47 0.55 -4.58 0.48
CA ALA A 47 -0.35 -3.74 -0.29
C ALA A 47 -1.00 -4.53 -1.45
N PHE A 48 -0.22 -5.29 -2.22
CA PHE A 48 -0.76 -6.16 -3.27
C PHE A 48 -1.71 -7.23 -2.72
N ASN A 49 -1.44 -7.76 -1.53
CA ASN A 49 -2.38 -8.68 -0.90
C ASN A 49 -3.74 -8.02 -0.58
N MET A 50 -3.81 -6.72 -0.32
CA MET A 50 -5.08 -5.99 -0.20
C MET A 50 -5.78 -5.87 -1.56
N ILE A 51 -5.04 -5.61 -2.65
CA ILE A 51 -5.58 -5.64 -4.01
C ILE A 51 -6.17 -7.01 -4.33
N PHE A 52 -5.46 -8.12 -4.05
CA PHE A 52 -5.99 -9.47 -4.27
C PHE A 52 -7.23 -9.77 -3.42
N ARG A 53 -7.35 -9.22 -2.21
CA ARG A 53 -8.59 -9.32 -1.42
C ARG A 53 -9.76 -8.58 -2.08
N HIS A 54 -9.53 -7.40 -2.68
CA HIS A 54 -10.56 -6.68 -3.44
C HIS A 54 -10.99 -7.48 -4.66
N ILE A 55 -10.06 -8.00 -5.43
CA ILE A 55 -10.32 -8.88 -6.58
C ILE A 55 -11.15 -10.11 -6.15
N ALA A 56 -10.78 -10.76 -5.03
CA ALA A 56 -11.52 -11.92 -4.51
C ALA A 56 -12.96 -11.60 -4.08
N HIS A 57 -13.27 -10.33 -3.83
CA HIS A 57 -14.63 -9.82 -3.55
C HIS A 57 -15.26 -9.12 -4.75
N GLU A 58 -14.72 -9.32 -5.96
CA GLU A 58 -15.19 -8.70 -7.20
C GLU A 58 -15.24 -7.17 -7.15
N ARG A 59 -14.41 -6.56 -6.31
CA ARG A 59 -14.29 -5.11 -6.15
C ARG A 59 -13.19 -4.57 -7.05
N LYS A 60 -13.53 -3.61 -7.89
CA LYS A 60 -12.54 -2.94 -8.74
C LYS A 60 -11.49 -2.20 -7.92
N SER A 61 -10.28 -2.23 -8.42
CA SER A 61 -9.12 -1.55 -7.84
C SER A 61 -8.17 -1.08 -8.93
N ALA A 62 -7.20 -0.25 -8.57
CA ALA A 62 -6.16 0.18 -9.48
C ALA A 62 -4.80 0.22 -8.79
N VAL A 63 -3.74 0.07 -9.57
CA VAL A 63 -2.35 0.19 -9.12
C VAL A 63 -1.64 1.22 -10.00
N VAL A 64 -0.97 2.16 -9.36
CA VAL A 64 -0.01 3.07 -10.00
C VAL A 64 1.35 2.81 -9.38
N GLN A 65 2.29 2.33 -10.18
CA GLN A 65 3.66 2.07 -9.77
C GLN A 65 4.54 3.25 -10.21
N PHE A 66 5.06 4.02 -9.23
CA PHE A 66 5.82 5.25 -9.46
C PHE A 66 7.26 5.00 -9.89
N ILE A 67 7.83 3.89 -9.44
CA ILE A 67 9.19 3.51 -9.80
C ILE A 67 9.16 2.07 -10.28
N LYS A 68 9.61 1.86 -11.51
CA LYS A 68 9.77 0.54 -12.08
C LYS A 68 11.16 0.01 -11.70
N GLY A 69 11.23 -1.04 -10.91
CA GLY A 69 12.44 -1.86 -10.85
C GLY A 69 12.71 -2.50 -12.22
N GLY A 70 13.96 -2.79 -12.55
CA GLY A 70 14.34 -3.37 -13.85
C GLY A 70 13.73 -4.74 -14.18
N MET A 71 12.99 -5.35 -13.26
CA MET A 71 12.36 -6.65 -13.42
C MET A 71 10.83 -6.55 -13.22
N SER A 72 10.09 -7.35 -14.01
CA SER A 72 8.66 -7.56 -13.78
C SER A 72 8.46 -8.28 -12.45
N THR A 73 7.40 -7.93 -11.72
CA THR A 73 7.02 -8.64 -10.49
C THR A 73 5.91 -9.63 -10.77
N GLY A 74 5.91 -10.74 -10.04
CA GLY A 74 4.88 -11.78 -10.18
C GLY A 74 3.47 -11.24 -9.97
N GLU A 75 3.28 -10.31 -9.02
CA GLU A 75 1.99 -9.67 -8.74
C GLU A 75 1.47 -8.88 -9.95
N ARG A 76 2.36 -8.10 -10.60
CA ARG A 76 2.01 -7.33 -11.79
C ARG A 76 1.58 -8.24 -12.93
N ASP A 77 2.38 -9.25 -13.22
CA ASP A 77 2.12 -10.16 -14.34
C ASP A 77 0.83 -10.97 -14.11
N LEU A 78 0.56 -11.39 -12.88
CA LEU A 78 -0.67 -12.05 -12.49
C LEU A 78 -1.90 -11.14 -12.69
N ILE A 79 -1.84 -9.89 -12.24
CA ILE A 79 -2.93 -8.92 -12.38
C ILE A 79 -3.22 -8.67 -13.86
N ILE A 80 -2.20 -8.35 -14.65
CA ILE A 80 -2.37 -8.04 -16.09
C ILE A 80 -2.91 -9.23 -16.85
N SER A 81 -2.43 -10.45 -16.56
CA SER A 81 -2.81 -11.63 -17.32
C SER A 81 -4.19 -12.19 -16.98
N HIS A 82 -4.65 -12.02 -15.71
CA HIS A 82 -5.83 -12.73 -15.23
C HIS A 82 -6.90 -11.83 -14.61
N PHE A 83 -6.56 -10.60 -14.20
CA PHE A 83 -7.45 -9.74 -13.43
C PHE A 83 -7.57 -8.31 -13.98
N SER A 84 -7.23 -8.09 -15.25
CA SER A 84 -7.26 -6.75 -15.88
C SER A 84 -8.64 -6.09 -15.89
N GLU A 85 -9.72 -6.87 -15.84
CA GLU A 85 -11.09 -6.33 -15.74
C GLU A 85 -11.44 -5.79 -14.34
N LEU A 86 -10.76 -6.31 -13.29
CA LEU A 86 -10.97 -5.94 -11.90
C LEU A 86 -9.89 -5.04 -11.34
N CYS A 87 -8.70 -5.01 -11.97
CA CYS A 87 -7.59 -4.19 -11.50
C CYS A 87 -6.81 -3.58 -12.67
N ALA A 88 -6.95 -2.27 -12.84
CA ALA A 88 -6.12 -1.50 -13.77
C ALA A 88 -4.70 -1.36 -13.22
N PHE A 89 -3.68 -1.69 -14.01
CA PHE A 89 -2.28 -1.61 -13.61
C PHE A 89 -1.50 -0.63 -14.48
N HIS A 90 -0.97 0.42 -13.89
CA HIS A 90 -0.21 1.46 -14.56
C HIS A 90 1.22 1.52 -14.02
N THR A 91 2.21 1.21 -14.86
CA THR A 91 3.62 1.40 -14.56
C THR A 91 4.07 2.70 -15.25
N MET A 92 4.48 3.71 -14.48
CA MET A 92 4.78 5.03 -14.97
C MET A 92 6.28 5.39 -14.91
N GLY A 93 7.10 4.60 -14.18
CA GLY A 93 8.55 4.81 -14.07
C GLY A 93 9.35 3.98 -15.09
N GLU A 94 10.49 4.51 -15.56
CA GLU A 94 11.40 3.83 -16.51
C GLU A 94 12.58 3.12 -15.83
N GLY A 95 12.66 3.10 -14.51
CA GLY A 95 13.77 2.51 -13.75
C GLY A 95 14.00 3.23 -12.44
N PHE A 96 15.10 2.89 -11.78
CA PHE A 96 15.52 3.60 -10.59
C PHE A 96 16.23 4.91 -10.97
N THR A 97 16.04 5.95 -10.17
CA THR A 97 16.61 7.29 -10.38
C THR A 97 18.13 7.30 -10.55
N TRP A 98 18.83 6.33 -9.96
CA TRP A 98 20.28 6.16 -10.16
C TRP A 98 20.64 5.52 -11.52
N GLU A 99 19.69 4.98 -12.26
CA GLU A 99 19.87 4.45 -13.63
C GLU A 99 19.61 5.52 -14.68
N THR A 100 18.56 6.35 -14.47
CA THR A 100 18.19 7.41 -15.43
C THR A 100 19.14 8.60 -15.40
N GLN A 101 19.64 8.98 -14.21
CA GLN A 101 20.53 10.15 -13.98
C GLN A 101 20.00 11.47 -14.55
N ASP A 102 18.70 11.53 -14.88
CA ASP A 102 17.98 12.69 -15.42
C ASP A 102 16.82 13.09 -14.49
N LYS A 103 17.11 14.05 -13.60
CA LYS A 103 16.14 14.52 -12.62
C LYS A 103 14.88 15.12 -13.25
N ASN A 104 15.00 15.82 -14.39
CA ASN A 104 13.86 16.47 -15.02
C ASN A 104 12.90 15.41 -15.56
N ARG A 105 13.42 14.40 -16.24
CA ARG A 105 12.66 13.27 -16.77
C ARG A 105 11.98 12.47 -15.62
N ASP A 106 12.70 12.18 -14.56
CA ASP A 106 12.14 11.50 -13.38
C ASP A 106 10.99 12.30 -12.75
N THR A 107 11.15 13.63 -12.69
CA THR A 107 10.11 14.53 -12.17
C THR A 107 8.87 14.52 -13.07
N GLU A 108 9.04 14.67 -14.40
CA GLU A 108 7.92 14.61 -15.34
C GLU A 108 7.15 13.30 -15.25
N MET A 109 7.85 12.18 -15.16
CA MET A 109 7.24 10.86 -15.04
C MET A 109 6.50 10.69 -13.70
N ALA A 110 7.07 11.16 -12.60
CA ALA A 110 6.43 11.10 -11.28
C ALA A 110 5.18 11.99 -11.24
N GLN A 111 5.21 13.18 -11.86
CA GLN A 111 4.05 14.06 -11.95
C GLN A 111 2.95 13.46 -12.84
N ALA A 112 3.31 12.82 -13.96
CA ALA A 112 2.34 12.09 -14.79
C ALA A 112 1.72 10.90 -14.03
N ALA A 113 2.53 10.17 -13.25
CA ALA A 113 2.05 9.10 -12.38
C ALA A 113 1.07 9.63 -11.32
N TRP A 114 1.37 10.77 -10.71
CA TRP A 114 0.49 11.41 -9.73
C TRP A 114 -0.81 11.90 -10.35
N ALA A 115 -0.76 12.51 -11.53
CA ALA A 115 -1.95 12.90 -12.27
C ALA A 115 -2.86 11.69 -12.57
N LYS A 116 -2.27 10.56 -13.00
CA LYS A 116 -3.01 9.31 -13.21
C LYS A 116 -3.57 8.73 -11.91
N ALA A 117 -2.81 8.81 -10.82
CA ALA A 117 -3.28 8.38 -9.51
C ALA A 117 -4.51 9.18 -9.06
N LYS A 118 -4.50 10.50 -9.21
CA LYS A 118 -5.66 11.36 -8.90
C LYS A 118 -6.90 10.97 -9.73
N GLU A 119 -6.75 10.76 -11.03
CA GLU A 119 -7.84 10.30 -11.91
C GLU A 119 -8.45 8.99 -11.39
N LEU A 120 -7.61 7.99 -11.07
CA LEU A 120 -8.06 6.68 -10.60
C LEU A 120 -8.70 6.72 -9.20
N ILE A 121 -8.22 7.60 -8.31
CA ILE A 121 -8.80 7.79 -6.97
C ILE A 121 -10.18 8.46 -7.07
N LEU A 122 -10.35 9.42 -7.97
CA LEU A 122 -11.62 10.13 -8.19
C LEU A 122 -12.66 9.26 -8.89
N ASP A 123 -12.25 8.22 -9.60
CA ASP A 123 -13.18 7.23 -10.15
C ASP A 123 -13.71 6.32 -9.02
N GLU A 124 -14.91 6.64 -8.53
CA GLU A 124 -15.58 5.91 -7.44
C GLU A 124 -15.89 4.45 -7.76
N SER A 125 -15.73 4.01 -9.01
CA SER A 125 -15.79 2.59 -9.35
C SER A 125 -14.60 1.81 -8.77
N ASN A 126 -13.46 2.49 -8.51
CA ASN A 126 -12.31 1.93 -7.83
C ASN A 126 -12.49 1.99 -6.32
N HIS A 127 -12.68 0.85 -5.69
CA HIS A 127 -12.80 0.77 -4.22
C HIS A 127 -11.46 0.91 -3.51
N MET A 128 -10.35 0.62 -4.22
CA MET A 128 -8.99 0.76 -3.70
C MET A 128 -8.01 1.17 -4.80
N VAL A 129 -7.14 2.12 -4.49
CA VAL A 129 -6.02 2.52 -5.35
C VAL A 129 -4.71 2.35 -4.59
N LEU A 130 -3.80 1.56 -5.15
CA LEU A 130 -2.44 1.37 -4.64
C LEU A 130 -1.47 2.29 -5.37
N LEU A 131 -0.76 3.11 -4.59
CA LEU A 131 0.31 3.99 -5.02
C LEU A 131 1.65 3.36 -4.62
N ASP A 132 2.15 2.45 -5.46
CA ASP A 132 3.34 1.67 -5.13
C ASP A 132 4.63 2.48 -5.35
N GLU A 133 5.46 2.55 -4.31
CA GLU A 133 6.71 3.30 -4.21
C GLU A 133 6.57 4.85 -4.35
N ILE A 134 5.38 5.42 -4.12
CA ILE A 134 5.17 6.88 -4.14
C ILE A 134 6.07 7.60 -3.11
N ASN A 135 6.33 6.99 -1.93
CA ASN A 135 7.16 7.61 -0.90
C ASN A 135 8.59 7.90 -1.39
N ILE A 136 9.07 7.17 -2.41
CA ILE A 136 10.37 7.46 -3.01
C ILE A 136 10.29 8.72 -3.89
N ALA A 137 9.25 8.86 -4.70
CA ALA A 137 9.03 10.06 -5.52
C ALA A 137 8.88 11.33 -4.65
N LEU A 138 8.17 11.20 -3.52
CA LEU A 138 8.03 12.28 -2.53
C LEU A 138 9.38 12.64 -1.88
N ARG A 139 10.17 11.63 -1.47
CA ARG A 139 11.49 11.83 -0.86
C ARG A 139 12.49 12.57 -1.75
N TYR A 140 12.38 12.40 -3.08
CA TYR A 140 13.24 13.07 -4.04
C TYR A 140 12.67 14.40 -4.55
N ASP A 141 11.57 14.87 -3.94
CA ASP A 141 10.87 16.11 -4.32
C ASP A 141 10.43 16.13 -5.81
N TYR A 142 10.09 14.96 -6.38
CA TYR A 142 9.52 14.87 -7.71
C TYR A 142 8.03 15.23 -7.70
N ILE A 143 7.37 15.06 -6.56
CA ILE A 143 5.98 15.42 -6.27
C ILE A 143 5.97 16.21 -4.98
N ASP A 144 5.21 17.30 -4.95
CA ASP A 144 5.02 18.07 -3.72
C ASP A 144 4.17 17.28 -2.72
N ILE A 145 4.71 17.04 -1.54
CA ILE A 145 4.01 16.34 -0.45
C ILE A 145 2.75 17.11 -0.02
N SER A 146 2.77 18.43 -0.06
CA SER A 146 1.61 19.26 0.31
C SER A 146 0.43 19.07 -0.65
N ASP A 147 0.68 18.88 -1.96
CA ASP A 147 -0.35 18.55 -2.95
C ASP A 147 -0.97 17.17 -2.65
N VAL A 148 -0.13 16.17 -2.33
CA VAL A 148 -0.61 14.82 -2.01
C VAL A 148 -1.46 14.80 -0.76
N VAL A 149 -1.00 15.45 0.31
CA VAL A 149 -1.75 15.53 1.58
C VAL A 149 -3.07 16.28 1.39
N ALA A 150 -3.03 17.45 0.73
CA ALA A 150 -4.23 18.26 0.47
C ALA A 150 -5.26 17.50 -0.37
N PHE A 151 -4.82 16.81 -1.44
CA PHE A 151 -5.70 16.01 -2.27
C PHE A 151 -6.35 14.85 -1.50
N LEU A 152 -5.57 14.09 -0.73
CA LEU A 152 -6.10 12.97 0.04
C LEU A 152 -7.07 13.40 1.15
N GLN A 153 -6.88 14.58 1.73
CA GLN A 153 -7.75 15.13 2.78
C GLN A 153 -9.04 15.71 2.22
N ASN A 154 -8.99 16.40 1.08
CA ASN A 154 -10.08 17.25 0.62
C ASN A 154 -10.83 16.71 -0.61
N GLU A 155 -10.18 15.90 -1.44
CA GLU A 155 -10.72 15.49 -2.73
C GLU A 155 -10.94 13.98 -2.87
N LYS A 156 -10.22 13.16 -2.07
CA LYS A 156 -10.42 11.69 -2.10
C LYS A 156 -11.88 11.35 -1.77
N PRO A 157 -12.59 10.56 -2.63
CA PRO A 157 -13.94 10.11 -2.34
C PRO A 157 -14.03 9.38 -1.00
N PHE A 158 -15.15 9.58 -0.30
CA PHE A 158 -15.29 9.13 1.08
C PHE A 158 -15.05 7.62 1.26
N MET A 159 -15.48 6.79 0.32
CA MET A 159 -15.39 5.32 0.42
C MET A 159 -14.18 4.71 -0.30
N THR A 160 -13.38 5.47 -1.05
CA THR A 160 -12.21 4.98 -1.75
C THR A 160 -11.03 4.79 -0.79
N HIS A 161 -10.48 3.57 -0.73
CA HIS A 161 -9.24 3.30 -0.01
C HIS A 161 -8.03 3.71 -0.85
N VAL A 162 -7.03 4.31 -0.23
CA VAL A 162 -5.74 4.62 -0.88
C VAL A 162 -4.61 4.02 -0.05
N VAL A 163 -3.78 3.19 -0.69
CA VAL A 163 -2.61 2.58 -0.07
C VAL A 163 -1.35 3.18 -0.66
N LEU A 164 -0.48 3.73 0.18
CA LEU A 164 0.78 4.32 -0.22
C LEU A 164 1.93 3.47 0.30
N THR A 165 2.88 3.12 -0.56
CA THR A 165 4.05 2.34 -0.16
C THR A 165 5.36 3.07 -0.43
N GLY A 166 6.42 2.60 0.21
CA GLY A 166 7.79 3.05 0.01
C GLY A 166 8.49 3.38 1.31
N ARG A 167 9.81 3.48 1.23
CA ARG A 167 10.66 3.82 2.38
C ARG A 167 10.54 5.30 2.73
N ASN A 168 10.72 5.62 4.02
CA ASN A 168 10.83 6.98 4.52
C ASN A 168 9.61 7.84 4.15
N ALA A 169 8.40 7.37 4.50
CA ALA A 169 7.20 8.19 4.38
C ALA A 169 7.39 9.52 5.15
N ASP A 170 6.89 10.61 4.55
CA ASP A 170 6.93 11.93 5.17
C ASP A 170 6.08 11.98 6.44
N ALA A 171 6.49 12.81 7.41
CA ALA A 171 5.80 12.95 8.69
C ALA A 171 4.36 13.44 8.52
N SER A 172 4.10 14.36 7.59
CA SER A 172 2.76 14.88 7.33
C SER A 172 1.83 13.81 6.76
N LEU A 173 2.37 12.88 5.94
CA LEU A 173 1.62 11.75 5.44
C LEU A 173 1.30 10.73 6.54
N ILE A 174 2.26 10.48 7.43
CA ILE A 174 2.07 9.61 8.60
C ILE A 174 0.99 10.17 9.54
N GLU A 175 1.01 11.48 9.79
CA GLU A 175 0.06 12.14 10.66
C GLU A 175 -1.38 12.10 10.12
N MET A 176 -1.56 12.27 8.80
CA MET A 176 -2.89 12.31 8.20
C MET A 176 -3.47 10.92 7.92
N ALA A 177 -2.65 9.89 7.85
CA ALA A 177 -3.09 8.54 7.48
C ALA A 177 -3.93 7.87 8.58
N ASP A 178 -4.90 7.05 8.16
CA ASP A 178 -5.75 6.28 9.08
C ASP A 178 -5.06 5.02 9.63
N LEU A 179 -4.12 4.46 8.86
CA LEU A 179 -3.34 3.28 9.23
C LEU A 179 -1.92 3.41 8.72
N VAL A 180 -0.97 3.31 9.62
CA VAL A 180 0.45 3.31 9.29
C VAL A 180 1.09 2.03 9.80
N THR A 181 1.86 1.36 8.94
CA THR A 181 2.68 0.20 9.31
C THR A 181 4.12 0.46 8.91
N GLU A 182 5.01 0.43 9.87
CA GLU A 182 6.45 0.50 9.63
C GLU A 182 7.07 -0.90 9.67
N MET A 183 7.74 -1.30 8.57
CA MET A 183 8.40 -2.60 8.44
C MET A 183 9.88 -2.44 8.74
N GLU A 184 10.33 -3.06 9.82
CA GLU A 184 11.71 -2.99 10.27
C GLU A 184 12.60 -4.01 9.56
N LEU A 185 13.85 -3.61 9.29
CA LEU A 185 14.88 -4.48 8.73
C LEU A 185 15.66 -5.17 9.85
N VAL A 186 15.18 -6.30 10.33
CA VAL A 186 15.86 -7.09 11.37
C VAL A 186 17.05 -7.84 10.75
N LYS A 187 16.86 -8.52 9.61
CA LYS A 187 17.88 -9.29 8.89
C LYS A 187 17.58 -9.29 7.38
N HIS A 188 18.60 -9.29 6.54
CA HIS A 188 18.43 -9.32 5.09
C HIS A 188 19.45 -10.28 4.44
N PRO A 189 19.04 -11.19 3.55
CA PRO A 189 19.91 -12.18 2.92
C PRO A 189 21.01 -11.54 2.05
N PHE A 190 20.76 -10.38 1.47
CA PHE A 190 21.74 -9.64 0.67
C PHE A 190 23.05 -9.39 1.41
N ARG A 191 23.00 -9.11 2.72
CA ARG A 191 24.18 -8.92 3.55
C ARG A 191 25.02 -10.19 3.72
N SER A 192 24.43 -11.35 3.44
CA SER A 192 25.08 -12.65 3.45
C SER A 192 25.47 -13.12 2.03
N GLY A 193 25.47 -12.21 1.05
CA GLY A 193 25.85 -12.51 -0.33
C GLY A 193 24.78 -13.27 -1.13
N ILE A 194 23.55 -13.37 -0.63
CA ILE A 194 22.45 -14.05 -1.34
C ILE A 194 21.76 -13.02 -2.26
N LYS A 195 21.71 -13.33 -3.55
CA LYS A 195 21.01 -12.51 -4.55
C LYS A 195 19.48 -12.64 -4.45
N ALA A 196 18.79 -11.70 -5.07
CA ALA A 196 17.32 -11.75 -5.24
C ALA A 196 16.86 -13.04 -5.94
N GLN A 197 15.71 -13.57 -5.53
CA GLN A 197 15.19 -14.87 -5.98
C GLN A 197 13.74 -14.73 -6.45
N ILE A 198 13.40 -15.49 -7.52
CA ILE A 198 12.04 -15.60 -8.03
C ILE A 198 11.10 -16.12 -6.93
N GLY A 199 9.92 -15.52 -6.83
CA GLY A 199 8.91 -15.87 -5.82
C GLY A 199 9.19 -15.36 -4.41
N VAL A 200 10.33 -14.65 -4.19
CA VAL A 200 10.67 -14.01 -2.91
C VAL A 200 10.83 -12.50 -3.07
N GLU A 201 11.52 -12.07 -4.13
CA GLU A 201 11.81 -10.65 -4.38
C GLU A 201 11.05 -10.11 -5.61
N PHE A 202 10.70 -10.97 -6.54
CA PHE A 202 10.03 -10.65 -7.80
C PHE A 202 9.26 -11.87 -8.36
#